data_1f679ba9dd400e7f66d10198fb543e24
#
_entry.id   1f679ba9dd400e7f66d10198fb543e24
#
_cell.length_a   1.000
_cell.length_b   1.000
_cell.length_c   1.000
_cell.angle_alpha   90.00
_cell.angle_beta   90.00
_cell.angle_gamma   90.00
#
_symmetry.space_group_name_H-M   'P 1'
#
loop_
_entity.id
_entity.type
_entity.pdbx_description
1 polymer ?
#
loop_
_entity_poly.entity_id
_entity_poly.type
_entity_poly.pdbx_seq_one_letter_code
_entity_poly.pdbx_strand_id
1 'polypeptide(L)'
;ENMPAGSYFSFGTAFSIISGSKNVDEAWEFIRFCLSPEQQRTVRGGMPVNSRVLQERIDERLENKEITEADAECFDELLDETEWVRASPDITDIFSEEISACFEGNRQVDEAARMIENRLNLFLAESAEY
;
A
#
# COMPACT_ATOMS: atom_id res chain seq x y z
N GLU A 1 -12.38 -2.01 -18.39
CA GLU A 1 -13.13 -1.07 -17.53
C GLU A 1 -12.14 -0.12 -16.92
N ASN A 2 -12.24 1.18 -17.23
CA ASN A 2 -11.36 2.18 -16.65
C ASN A 2 -11.74 2.34 -15.18
N MET A 3 -10.89 1.87 -14.29
CA MET A 3 -11.05 2.11 -12.88
C MET A 3 -10.77 3.58 -12.57
N PRO A 4 -11.61 4.25 -11.76
CA PRO A 4 -11.40 5.65 -11.43
C PRO A 4 -10.06 5.83 -10.70
N ALA A 5 -9.36 6.92 -11.02
CA ALA A 5 -8.11 7.27 -10.33
C ALA A 5 -8.38 7.45 -8.83
N GLY A 6 -7.52 6.88 -7.99
CA GLY A 6 -7.65 7.00 -6.53
C GLY A 6 -8.50 5.91 -5.85
N SER A 7 -8.92 4.87 -6.60
CA SER A 7 -9.80 3.81 -6.06
C SER A 7 -9.07 2.75 -5.21
N TYR A 8 -7.80 2.90 -4.93
CA TYR A 8 -7.01 1.88 -4.24
C TYR A 8 -6.09 2.46 -3.20
N PHE A 9 -5.92 1.69 -2.13
CA PHE A 9 -4.81 1.90 -1.22
C PHE A 9 -4.06 0.58 -0.97
N SER A 10 -2.80 0.70 -0.60
CA SER A 10 -1.97 -0.44 -0.19
C SER A 10 -1.35 -0.18 1.17
N PHE A 11 -1.15 -1.24 1.94
CA PHE A 11 -0.40 -1.14 3.19
C PHE A 11 1.09 -1.26 2.93
N GLY A 12 1.85 -0.31 3.46
CA GLY A 12 3.32 -0.38 3.42
C GLY A 12 3.87 -1.44 4.39
N THR A 13 3.20 -1.66 5.51
CA THR A 13 3.60 -2.66 6.52
C THR A 13 2.34 -3.28 7.12
N ALA A 14 2.33 -4.60 7.20
CA ALA A 14 1.28 -5.35 7.87
C ALA A 14 1.91 -6.23 8.97
N PHE A 15 1.24 -6.31 10.11
CA PHE A 15 1.61 -7.21 11.20
C PHE A 15 0.59 -8.34 11.31
N SER A 16 1.08 -9.54 11.57
CA SER A 16 0.23 -10.69 11.86
C SER A 16 0.82 -11.52 12.99
N ILE A 17 -0.04 -12.20 13.73
CA ILE A 17 0.36 -13.14 14.77
C ILE A 17 0.32 -14.54 14.17
N ILE A 18 1.43 -15.27 14.28
CA ILE A 18 1.52 -16.65 13.79
C ILE A 18 0.61 -17.52 14.66
N SER A 19 -0.25 -18.34 14.03
CA SER A 19 -1.24 -19.18 14.72
C SER A 19 -0.67 -20.16 15.75
N GLY A 20 0.60 -20.54 15.61
CA GLY A 20 1.32 -21.39 16.55
C GLY A 20 2.12 -20.65 17.62
N SER A 21 2.01 -19.33 17.71
CA SER A 21 2.74 -18.55 18.72
C SER A 21 2.34 -18.95 20.14
N LYS A 22 3.33 -19.06 21.01
CA LYS A 22 3.10 -19.27 22.46
C LYS A 22 2.94 -17.96 23.22
N ASN A 23 3.20 -16.81 22.56
CA ASN A 23 3.20 -15.47 23.14
C ASN A 23 2.19 -14.58 22.38
N VAL A 24 0.95 -15.06 22.23
CA VAL A 24 -0.10 -14.36 21.47
C VAL A 24 -0.46 -13.03 22.13
N ASP A 25 -0.57 -13.02 23.45
CA ASP A 25 -0.97 -11.83 24.20
C ASP A 25 0.11 -10.74 24.13
N GLU A 26 1.37 -11.08 24.26
CA GLU A 26 2.49 -10.15 24.15
C GLU A 26 2.62 -9.62 22.71
N ALA A 27 2.42 -10.47 21.72
CA ALA A 27 2.42 -10.07 20.32
C ALA A 27 1.25 -9.11 20.02
N TRP A 28 0.09 -9.35 20.62
CA TRP A 28 -1.05 -8.45 20.48
C TRP A 28 -0.80 -7.10 21.15
N GLU A 29 -0.21 -7.08 22.34
CA GLU A 29 0.17 -5.82 23.02
C GLU A 29 1.18 -5.02 22.19
N PHE A 30 2.14 -5.69 21.51
CA PHE A 30 3.04 -5.02 20.59
C PHE A 30 2.29 -4.38 19.38
N ILE A 31 1.34 -5.10 18.78
CA ILE A 31 0.52 -4.55 17.69
C ILE A 31 -0.30 -3.35 18.19
N ARG A 32 -0.92 -3.46 19.34
CA ARG A 32 -1.67 -2.36 19.97
C ARG A 32 -0.78 -1.14 20.22
N PHE A 33 0.44 -1.35 20.69
CA PHE A 33 1.42 -0.30 20.86
C PHE A 33 1.71 0.40 19.53
N CYS A 34 1.98 -0.35 18.45
CA CYS A 34 2.23 0.21 17.13
C CYS A 34 1.02 1.02 16.58
N LEU A 35 -0.20 0.62 16.92
CA LEU A 35 -1.44 1.28 16.51
C LEU A 35 -1.87 2.43 17.45
N SER A 36 -1.15 2.62 18.57
CA SER A 36 -1.48 3.69 19.51
C SER A 36 -1.32 5.08 18.87
N PRO A 37 -2.13 6.06 19.27
CA PRO A 37 -2.02 7.42 18.74
C PRO A 37 -0.60 7.99 18.86
N GLU A 38 0.09 7.65 19.94
CA GLU A 38 1.44 8.12 20.23
C GLU A 38 2.44 7.63 19.18
N GLN A 39 2.40 6.34 18.84
CA GLN A 39 3.25 5.77 17.81
C GLN A 39 2.83 6.21 16.40
N GLN A 40 1.54 6.29 16.16
CA GLN A 40 1.01 6.70 14.86
C GLN A 40 1.36 8.15 14.48
N ARG A 41 1.55 9.05 15.44
CA ARG A 41 2.07 10.41 15.19
C ARG A 41 3.52 10.41 14.70
N THR A 42 4.28 9.35 14.93
CA THR A 42 5.68 9.24 14.48
C THR A 42 5.82 8.75 13.03
N VAL A 43 4.74 8.28 12.41
CA VAL A 43 4.74 7.79 11.02
C VAL A 43 5.12 8.94 10.07
N ARG A 44 6.18 8.76 9.29
CA ARG A 44 6.75 9.79 8.40
C ARG A 44 6.48 9.55 6.91
N GLY A 45 6.37 8.32 6.48
CA GLY A 45 6.32 7.95 5.07
C GLY A 45 4.98 7.36 4.63
N GLY A 46 3.86 7.93 5.09
CA GLY A 46 2.53 7.43 4.75
C GLY A 46 1.45 8.01 5.64
N MET A 47 0.26 7.43 5.53
CA MET A 47 -0.87 7.82 6.37
C MET A 47 -0.90 6.97 7.65
N PRO A 48 -1.17 7.58 8.81
CA PRO A 48 -1.43 6.82 10.02
C PRO A 48 -2.73 6.03 9.86
N VAL A 49 -2.73 4.77 10.33
CA VAL A 49 -3.95 3.94 10.31
C VAL A 49 -4.89 4.27 11.47
N ASN A 50 -4.46 5.06 12.43
CA ASN A 50 -5.29 5.56 13.51
C ASN A 50 -6.08 6.78 12.99
N SER A 51 -7.39 6.64 12.85
CA SER A 51 -8.28 7.66 12.28
C SER A 51 -8.20 9.01 13.01
N ARG A 52 -8.08 8.99 14.33
CA ARG A 52 -7.91 10.22 15.10
C ARG A 52 -6.62 10.96 14.75
N VAL A 53 -5.51 10.23 14.63
CA VAL A 53 -4.21 10.83 14.27
C VAL A 53 -4.21 11.30 12.82
N LEU A 54 -4.92 10.61 11.95
CA LEU A 54 -5.12 11.02 10.56
C LEU A 54 -5.86 12.36 10.51
N GLN A 55 -6.96 12.50 11.25
CA GLN A 55 -7.72 13.74 11.34
C GLN A 55 -6.86 14.88 11.93
N GLU A 56 -6.16 14.65 13.04
CA GLU A 56 -5.23 15.62 13.61
C GLU A 56 -4.21 16.13 12.55
N ARG A 57 -3.74 15.25 11.67
CA ARG A 57 -2.79 15.62 10.60
C ARG A 57 -3.44 16.40 9.45
N ILE A 58 -4.68 16.09 9.12
CA ILE A 58 -5.45 16.85 8.12
C ILE A 58 -5.71 18.26 8.65
N ASP A 59 -6.17 18.39 9.89
CA ASP A 59 -6.44 19.66 10.55
C ASP A 59 -5.19 20.53 10.60
N GLU A 60 -4.03 19.97 10.98
CA GLU A 60 -2.75 20.67 11.00
C GLU A 60 -2.36 21.22 9.61
N ARG A 61 -2.58 20.44 8.56
CA ARG A 61 -2.30 20.87 7.18
C ARG A 61 -3.24 21.96 6.69
N LEU A 62 -4.51 21.90 7.08
CA LEU A 62 -5.48 22.96 6.82
C LEU A 62 -5.09 24.27 7.53
N GLU A 63 -4.74 24.21 8.81
CA GLU A 63 -4.28 25.37 9.59
C GLU A 63 -3.02 26.00 8.97
N ASN A 64 -2.08 25.17 8.53
CA ASN A 64 -0.85 25.61 7.85
C ASN A 64 -1.07 26.05 6.40
N LYS A 65 -2.29 25.93 5.86
CA LYS A 65 -2.63 26.23 4.46
C LYS A 65 -1.83 25.41 3.43
N GLU A 66 -1.44 24.20 3.81
CA GLU A 66 -0.78 23.26 2.92
C GLU A 66 -1.78 22.54 2.00
N ILE A 67 -3.01 22.42 2.45
CA ILE A 67 -4.16 21.91 1.71
C ILE A 67 -5.37 22.85 1.91
N THR A 68 -6.35 22.72 1.03
CA THR A 68 -7.64 23.45 1.13
C THR A 68 -8.72 22.57 1.75
N GLU A 69 -9.84 23.16 2.17
CA GLU A 69 -11.02 22.41 2.63
C GLU A 69 -11.52 21.45 1.55
N ALA A 70 -11.51 21.86 0.28
CA ALA A 70 -11.91 21.01 -0.83
C ALA A 70 -10.96 19.79 -1.02
N ASP A 71 -9.65 19.95 -0.76
CA ASP A 71 -8.70 18.83 -0.78
C ASP A 71 -8.99 17.85 0.35
N ALA A 72 -9.34 18.33 1.54
CA ALA A 72 -9.69 17.51 2.70
C ALA A 72 -11.00 16.72 2.44
N GLU A 73 -12.04 17.39 1.93
CA GLU A 73 -13.31 16.75 1.54
C GLU A 73 -13.08 15.67 0.48
N CYS A 74 -12.31 15.95 -0.56
CA CYS A 74 -11.96 14.98 -1.59
C CYS A 74 -11.18 13.77 -1.02
N PHE A 75 -10.34 14.02 -0.01
CA PHE A 75 -9.61 12.95 0.65
C PHE A 75 -10.52 12.03 1.47
N ASP A 76 -11.49 12.59 2.19
CA ASP A 76 -12.47 11.81 2.95
C ASP A 76 -13.36 10.97 2.01
N GLU A 77 -13.82 11.54 0.88
CA GLU A 77 -14.56 10.82 -0.15
C GLU A 77 -13.72 9.66 -0.73
N LEU A 78 -12.44 9.90 -1.01
CA LEU A 78 -11.53 8.85 -1.48
C LEU A 78 -11.36 7.72 -0.46
N LEU A 79 -11.29 8.02 0.83
CA LEU A 79 -11.16 6.99 1.87
C LEU A 79 -12.42 6.12 1.98
N ASP A 80 -13.59 6.74 1.84
CA ASP A 80 -14.88 6.03 1.92
C ASP A 80 -15.13 5.14 0.69
N GLU A 81 -14.67 5.56 -0.49
CA GLU A 81 -14.87 4.85 -1.75
C GLU A 81 -13.72 3.88 -2.10
N THR A 82 -12.61 3.96 -1.38
CA THR A 82 -11.39 3.22 -1.73
C THR A 82 -11.44 1.77 -1.25
N GLU A 83 -11.19 0.85 -2.16
CA GLU A 83 -11.03 -0.56 -1.85
C GLU A 83 -9.56 -0.92 -1.56
N TRP A 84 -9.37 -1.81 -0.60
CA TRP A 84 -8.05 -2.36 -0.34
C TRP A 84 -7.65 -3.37 -1.41
N VAL A 85 -6.56 -3.07 -2.10
CA VAL A 85 -5.95 -4.00 -3.05
C VAL A 85 -4.62 -4.50 -2.52
N ARG A 86 -4.49 -5.80 -2.41
CA ARG A 86 -3.20 -6.44 -2.17
C ARG A 86 -2.56 -6.76 -3.52
N ALA A 87 -1.42 -6.16 -3.81
CA ALA A 87 -0.64 -6.58 -4.96
C ALA A 87 -0.30 -8.08 -4.82
N SER A 88 -0.56 -8.86 -5.86
CA SER A 88 -0.14 -10.26 -5.88
C SER A 88 1.38 -10.34 -5.73
N PRO A 89 1.91 -11.18 -4.82
CA PRO A 89 3.34 -11.43 -4.75
C PRO A 89 3.94 -11.82 -6.12
N ASP A 90 3.24 -12.64 -6.88
CA ASP A 90 3.69 -13.09 -8.21
C ASP A 90 3.85 -11.93 -9.18
N ILE A 91 2.93 -10.96 -9.16
CA ILE A 91 3.04 -9.74 -9.97
C ILE A 91 4.25 -8.92 -9.52
N THR A 92 4.44 -8.74 -8.22
CA THR A 92 5.57 -7.99 -7.66
C THR A 92 6.90 -8.65 -8.03
N ASP A 93 6.97 -9.98 -7.99
CA ASP A 93 8.16 -10.75 -8.34
C ASP A 93 8.50 -10.62 -9.83
N ILE A 94 7.50 -10.68 -10.72
CA ILE A 94 7.68 -10.44 -12.15
C ILE A 94 8.37 -9.09 -12.40
N PHE A 95 7.86 -8.02 -11.78
CA PHE A 95 8.45 -6.69 -11.91
C PHE A 95 9.87 -6.64 -11.35
N SER A 96 10.07 -7.17 -10.14
CA SER A 96 11.35 -7.09 -9.44
C SER A 96 12.46 -7.82 -10.20
N GLU A 97 12.19 -9.00 -10.75
CA GLU A 97 13.15 -9.79 -11.53
C GLU A 97 13.58 -9.07 -12.80
N GLU A 98 12.62 -8.56 -13.58
CA GLU A 98 12.92 -7.92 -14.86
C GLU A 98 13.60 -6.56 -14.69
N ILE A 99 13.19 -5.79 -13.67
CA ILE A 99 13.82 -4.51 -13.33
C ILE A 99 15.25 -4.74 -12.81
N SER A 100 15.47 -5.73 -11.96
CA SER A 100 16.81 -6.07 -11.47
C SER A 100 17.74 -6.44 -12.61
N ALA A 101 17.29 -7.24 -13.58
CA ALA A 101 18.07 -7.58 -14.76
C ALA A 101 18.49 -6.35 -15.59
N CYS A 102 17.66 -5.30 -15.62
CA CYS A 102 18.02 -4.02 -16.25
C CYS A 102 19.10 -3.29 -15.45
N PHE A 103 18.96 -3.17 -14.14
CA PHE A 103 19.93 -2.48 -13.28
C PHE A 103 21.30 -3.17 -13.27
N GLU A 104 21.32 -4.48 -13.41
CA GLU A 104 22.54 -5.28 -13.54
C GLU A 104 23.16 -5.20 -14.94
N GLY A 105 22.51 -4.56 -15.90
CA GLY A 105 22.98 -4.46 -17.28
C GLY A 105 22.79 -5.72 -18.12
N ASN A 106 22.06 -6.71 -17.60
CA ASN A 106 21.78 -7.98 -18.25
C ASN A 106 20.65 -7.89 -19.28
N ARG A 107 19.90 -6.80 -19.29
CA ARG A 107 18.75 -6.57 -20.18
C ARG A 107 18.56 -5.11 -20.52
N GLN A 108 18.09 -4.85 -21.74
CA GLN A 108 17.69 -3.50 -22.14
C GLN A 108 16.27 -3.19 -21.65
N VAL A 109 15.97 -1.91 -21.42
CA VAL A 109 14.69 -1.45 -20.87
C VAL A 109 13.50 -1.92 -21.71
N ASP A 110 13.59 -1.78 -23.05
CA ASP A 110 12.51 -2.20 -23.97
C ASP A 110 12.28 -3.71 -23.95
N GLU A 111 13.31 -4.49 -23.70
CA GLU A 111 13.21 -5.94 -23.57
C GLU A 111 12.58 -6.34 -22.26
N ALA A 112 12.97 -5.70 -21.14
CA ALA A 112 12.38 -5.93 -19.85
C ALA A 112 10.88 -5.57 -19.85
N ALA A 113 10.50 -4.44 -20.45
CA ALA A 113 9.11 -4.03 -20.56
C ALA A 113 8.27 -5.09 -21.31
N ARG A 114 8.78 -5.63 -22.42
CA ARG A 114 8.11 -6.71 -23.16
C ARG A 114 8.02 -8.02 -22.36
N MET A 115 9.04 -8.35 -21.60
CA MET A 115 9.02 -9.54 -20.75
C MET A 115 8.00 -9.40 -19.62
N ILE A 116 7.94 -8.24 -18.98
CA ILE A 116 6.92 -7.93 -17.95
C ILE A 116 5.52 -8.09 -18.56
N GLU A 117 5.27 -7.45 -19.69
CA GLU A 117 3.95 -7.52 -20.37
C GLU A 117 3.55 -8.96 -20.69
N ASN A 118 4.45 -9.76 -21.26
CA ASN A 118 4.18 -11.14 -21.63
C ASN A 118 3.91 -12.01 -20.39
N ARG A 119 4.71 -11.87 -19.33
CA ARG A 119 4.56 -12.63 -18.09
C ARG A 119 3.27 -12.26 -17.34
N LEU A 120 2.92 -10.97 -17.32
CA LEU A 120 1.66 -10.52 -16.72
C LEU A 120 0.45 -11.05 -17.49
N ASN A 121 0.47 -10.99 -18.82
CA ASN A 121 -0.62 -11.52 -19.63
C ASN A 121 -0.81 -13.02 -19.41
N LEU A 122 0.26 -13.78 -19.30
CA LEU A 122 0.20 -15.20 -18.99
C LEU A 122 -0.39 -15.45 -17.58
N PHE A 123 0.10 -14.75 -16.58
CA PHE A 123 -0.40 -14.84 -15.21
C PHE A 123 -1.89 -14.50 -15.10
N LEU A 124 -2.33 -13.44 -15.77
CA LEU A 124 -3.73 -13.03 -15.77
C LEU A 124 -4.64 -14.05 -16.49
N ALA A 125 -4.14 -14.64 -17.57
CA ALA A 125 -4.89 -15.69 -18.29
C ALA A 125 -5.08 -16.93 -17.42
N GLU A 126 -4.03 -17.38 -16.73
CA GLU A 126 -4.09 -18.52 -15.81
C GLU A 126 -4.95 -18.24 -14.58
N SER A 127 -4.93 -17.00 -14.06
CA SER A 127 -5.72 -16.61 -12.89
C SER A 127 -7.22 -16.44 -13.19
N ALA A 128 -7.59 -16.25 -14.46
CA ALA A 128 -8.99 -16.12 -14.88
C ALA A 128 -9.73 -17.45 -15.04
N GLU A 129 -9.02 -18.59 -14.98
CA GLU A 129 -9.59 -19.94 -15.09
C GLU A 129 -10.05 -20.53 -13.74
N TYR A 130 -9.85 -19.80 -12.63
CA TYR A 130 -10.27 -20.19 -11.26
C TYR A 130 -11.28 -19.21 -10.68
#